data_543820033492f169e8faf89a59cb2c04
#
_entry.id   543820033492f169e8faf89a59cb2c04
#
_cell.length_a   1.000
_cell.length_b   1.000
_cell.length_c   1.000
_cell.angle_alpha   90.00
_cell.angle_beta   90.00
_cell.angle_gamma   90.00
#
_symmetry.space_group_name_H-M   'P 1'
#
loop_
_entity.id
_entity.type
_entity.pdbx_description
1 polymer ?
#
loop_
_entity_poly.entity_id
_entity_poly.type
_entity_poly.pdbx_seq_one_letter_code
_entity_poly.pdbx_strand_id
1 'polypeptide(L)'
;LIFLCNPNNPTGTVVDPDAMARFVEAVPSDILVCIDEAYVEYIREGLVPDSLGLARAHSNVVVLRTFSKAYGLAGLRIGYAVADPDIVTALGKVYVPFNATTLSQAAAIASVHASDELMERTDAVVAERTRVSDGLRAMGYTCPPSQANFIWLPLEERTQEFAEHAADARLLVRPLGADGVRVTIGAPDENDAFLDFARDWINR
;
A
#
# COMPACT_ATOMS: atom_id res chain seq x y z
N LEU A 1 19.02 -10.14 -3.34
CA LEU A 1 18.01 -9.35 -2.66
C LEU A 1 16.76 -9.28 -3.53
N ILE A 2 15.60 -9.64 -2.97
CA ILE A 2 14.28 -9.57 -3.61
C ILE A 2 13.40 -8.64 -2.80
N PHE A 3 12.69 -7.72 -3.45
CA PHE A 3 11.61 -6.94 -2.83
C PHE A 3 10.26 -7.45 -3.32
N LEU A 4 9.39 -7.80 -2.39
CA LEU A 4 8.02 -8.24 -2.62
C LEU A 4 7.07 -7.25 -1.96
N CYS A 5 6.48 -6.35 -2.75
CA CYS A 5 5.48 -5.39 -2.25
C CYS A 5 4.11 -6.06 -2.16
N ASN A 6 3.55 -6.13 -0.95
CA ASN A 6 2.27 -6.80 -0.72
C ASN A 6 1.43 -6.12 0.38
N PRO A 7 0.38 -5.36 0.02
CA PRO A 7 -0.12 -5.05 -1.34
C PRO A 7 0.87 -4.28 -2.21
N ASN A 8 0.83 -4.57 -3.50
CA ASN A 8 1.73 -3.91 -4.44
C ASN A 8 1.35 -2.45 -4.70
N ASN A 9 2.31 -1.58 -4.77
CA ASN A 9 2.15 -0.22 -5.25
C ASN A 9 2.86 -0.10 -6.61
N PRO A 10 2.13 0.22 -7.70
CA PRO A 10 0.88 0.98 -7.74
C PRO A 10 -0.41 0.16 -7.94
N THR A 11 -0.37 -1.14 -8.17
CA THR A 11 -1.54 -1.92 -8.63
C THR A 11 -2.57 -2.23 -7.54
N GLY A 12 -2.16 -2.21 -6.27
CA GLY A 12 -2.99 -2.60 -5.13
C GLY A 12 -3.21 -4.11 -5.00
N THR A 13 -2.68 -4.89 -5.91
CA THR A 13 -2.83 -6.36 -5.92
C THR A 13 -2.06 -7.03 -4.77
N VAL A 14 -2.51 -8.20 -4.35
CA VAL A 14 -1.87 -9.02 -3.33
C VAL A 14 -1.49 -10.38 -3.88
N VAL A 15 -0.47 -10.97 -3.29
CA VAL A 15 -0.10 -12.36 -3.52
C VAL A 15 -0.93 -13.25 -2.59
N ASP A 16 -1.39 -14.37 -3.10
CA ASP A 16 -2.03 -15.41 -2.30
C ASP A 16 -1.11 -15.84 -1.14
N PRO A 17 -1.61 -15.94 0.11
CA PRO A 17 -0.77 -16.26 1.28
C PRO A 17 0.01 -17.57 1.15
N ASP A 18 -0.61 -18.63 0.63
CA ASP A 18 0.05 -19.91 0.43
C ASP A 18 1.09 -19.85 -0.69
N ALA A 19 0.83 -19.07 -1.73
CA ALA A 19 1.80 -18.84 -2.80
C ALA A 19 3.02 -18.05 -2.29
N MET A 20 2.80 -17.08 -1.39
CA MET A 20 3.89 -16.34 -0.74
C MET A 20 4.75 -17.27 0.12
N ALA A 21 4.13 -18.13 0.93
CA ALA A 21 4.85 -19.09 1.76
C ALA A 21 5.71 -20.04 0.90
N ARG A 22 5.12 -20.64 -0.13
CA ARG A 22 5.86 -21.50 -1.08
C ARG A 22 6.99 -20.77 -1.79
N PHE A 23 6.81 -19.51 -2.13
CA PHE A 23 7.84 -18.69 -2.74
C PHE A 23 9.03 -18.49 -1.76
N VAL A 24 8.75 -18.11 -0.52
CA VAL A 24 9.77 -17.91 0.49
C VAL A 24 10.56 -19.21 0.76
N GLU A 25 9.87 -20.35 0.88
CA GLU A 25 10.49 -21.66 1.04
C GLU A 25 11.43 -22.06 -0.12
N ALA A 26 11.08 -21.64 -1.34
CA ALA A 26 11.85 -21.96 -2.54
C ALA A 26 13.08 -21.05 -2.74
N VAL A 27 13.13 -19.88 -2.07
CA VAL A 27 14.26 -18.94 -2.21
C VAL A 27 15.47 -19.44 -1.40
N PRO A 28 16.65 -19.54 -2.02
CA PRO A 28 17.89 -19.89 -1.29
C PRO A 28 18.16 -18.96 -0.11
N SER A 29 18.66 -19.52 1.00
CA SER A 29 18.85 -18.77 2.26
C SER A 29 19.90 -17.66 2.21
N ASP A 30 20.74 -17.62 1.17
CA ASP A 30 21.70 -16.55 0.89
C ASP A 30 21.10 -15.37 0.12
N ILE A 31 19.81 -15.47 -0.28
CA ILE A 31 19.04 -14.41 -0.94
C ILE A 31 18.07 -13.80 0.07
N LEU A 32 18.26 -12.52 0.38
CA LEU A 32 17.38 -11.78 1.27
C LEU A 32 16.04 -11.47 0.58
N VAL A 33 14.92 -11.78 1.23
CA VAL A 33 13.57 -11.45 0.79
C VAL A 33 12.99 -10.36 1.70
N CYS A 34 12.75 -9.18 1.14
CA CYS A 34 12.10 -8.06 1.83
C CYS A 34 10.62 -8.00 1.44
N ILE A 35 9.73 -8.29 2.38
CA ILE A 35 8.28 -8.18 2.19
C ILE A 35 7.87 -6.77 2.65
N ASP A 36 7.50 -5.91 1.69
CA ASP A 36 7.04 -4.56 1.97
C ASP A 36 5.52 -4.56 2.19
N GLU A 37 5.13 -4.39 3.44
CA GLU A 37 3.75 -4.40 3.91
C GLU A 37 3.23 -2.99 4.23
N ALA A 38 3.61 -1.98 3.46
CA ALA A 38 3.19 -0.60 3.72
C ALA A 38 1.66 -0.38 3.72
N TYR A 39 0.88 -1.33 3.20
CA TYR A 39 -0.58 -1.25 3.08
C TYR A 39 -1.30 -2.46 3.69
N VAL A 40 -0.65 -3.27 4.51
CA VAL A 40 -1.18 -4.54 5.04
C VAL A 40 -2.49 -4.35 5.82
N GLU A 41 -2.65 -3.22 6.50
CA GLU A 41 -3.84 -2.90 7.30
C GLU A 41 -5.12 -2.74 6.46
N TYR A 42 -5.01 -2.60 5.14
CA TYR A 42 -6.15 -2.48 4.21
C TYR A 42 -6.56 -3.80 3.57
N ILE A 43 -5.82 -4.90 3.82
CA ILE A 43 -6.13 -6.22 3.27
C ILE A 43 -7.37 -6.79 3.97
N ARG A 44 -8.26 -7.43 3.20
CA ARG A 44 -9.47 -8.12 3.68
C ARG A 44 -9.58 -9.49 3.02
N GLU A 45 -10.67 -10.22 3.31
CA GLU A 45 -11.06 -11.46 2.63
C GLU A 45 -10.11 -12.65 2.84
N GLY A 46 -9.44 -12.71 4.00
CA GLY A 46 -8.52 -13.82 4.30
C GLY A 46 -7.20 -13.78 3.53
N LEU A 47 -6.91 -12.67 2.85
CA LEU A 47 -5.71 -12.50 2.02
C LEU A 47 -4.50 -11.96 2.80
N VAL A 48 -4.61 -11.77 4.11
CA VAL A 48 -3.51 -11.31 4.97
C VAL A 48 -2.49 -12.44 5.12
N PRO A 49 -1.24 -12.29 4.64
CA PRO A 49 -0.22 -13.32 4.80
C PRO A 49 0.32 -13.34 6.25
N ASP A 50 0.78 -14.50 6.71
CA ASP A 50 1.54 -14.61 7.96
C ASP A 50 3.03 -14.26 7.74
N SER A 51 3.29 -13.06 7.24
CA SER A 51 4.65 -12.60 6.95
C SER A 51 5.54 -12.57 8.20
N LEU A 52 4.97 -12.30 9.38
CA LEU A 52 5.71 -12.34 10.63
C LEU A 52 6.08 -13.78 11.03
N GLY A 53 5.23 -14.76 10.76
CA GLY A 53 5.54 -16.18 10.89
C GLY A 53 6.65 -16.59 9.94
N LEU A 54 6.61 -16.15 8.69
CA LEU A 54 7.68 -16.36 7.71
C LEU A 54 9.01 -15.77 8.17
N ALA A 55 9.03 -14.54 8.70
CA ALA A 55 10.26 -13.91 9.21
C ALA A 55 10.81 -14.61 10.46
N ARG A 56 9.98 -15.30 11.24
CA ARG A 56 10.45 -16.13 12.36
C ARG A 56 11.01 -17.49 11.91
N ALA A 57 10.45 -18.05 10.85
CA ALA A 57 10.85 -19.36 10.31
C ALA A 57 12.09 -19.30 9.40
N HIS A 58 12.32 -18.17 8.74
CA HIS A 58 13.36 -18.00 7.72
C HIS A 58 14.25 -16.79 8.05
N SER A 59 15.53 -17.05 8.35
CA SER A 59 16.50 -16.00 8.71
C SER A 59 16.83 -15.00 7.59
N ASN A 60 16.44 -15.30 6.34
CA ASN A 60 16.61 -14.44 5.18
C ASN A 60 15.34 -13.63 4.83
N VAL A 61 14.35 -13.58 5.71
CA VAL A 61 13.12 -12.79 5.48
C VAL A 61 13.12 -11.53 6.34
N VAL A 62 12.79 -10.41 5.72
CA VAL A 62 12.58 -9.10 6.37
C VAL A 62 11.18 -8.62 6.06
N VAL A 63 10.40 -8.26 7.07
CA VAL A 63 9.09 -7.62 6.91
C VAL A 63 9.23 -6.13 7.20
N LEU A 64 8.81 -5.30 6.26
CA LEU A 64 8.83 -3.83 6.38
C LEU A 64 7.43 -3.30 6.62
N ARG A 65 7.24 -2.48 7.66
CA ARG A 65 5.97 -1.83 7.98
C ARG A 65 6.14 -0.34 8.25
N THR A 66 5.07 0.43 8.08
CA THR A 66 5.12 1.89 8.21
C THR A 66 3.96 2.43 9.04
N PHE A 67 4.19 3.52 9.73
CA PHE A 67 3.14 4.34 10.35
C PHE A 67 2.59 5.42 9.41
N SER A 68 3.09 5.49 8.17
CA SER A 68 2.74 6.55 7.21
C SER A 68 1.37 6.41 6.56
N LYS A 69 0.71 5.23 6.65
CA LYS A 69 -0.53 4.92 5.92
C LYS A 69 -1.70 4.80 6.90
N ALA A 70 -2.09 3.61 7.31
CA ALA A 70 -3.22 3.38 8.20
C ALA A 70 -3.13 4.20 9.50
N TYR A 71 -1.94 4.36 10.03
CA TYR A 71 -1.68 5.11 11.27
C TYR A 71 -1.62 6.65 11.09
N GLY A 72 -1.70 7.17 9.87
CA GLY A 72 -1.79 8.62 9.61
C GLY A 72 -0.52 9.44 9.88
N LEU A 73 0.63 8.81 10.16
CA LEU A 73 1.86 9.48 10.59
C LEU A 73 2.86 9.74 9.45
N ALA A 74 2.37 9.96 8.21
CA ALA A 74 3.23 10.14 7.04
C ALA A 74 4.26 11.26 7.20
N GLY A 75 3.90 12.36 7.88
CA GLY A 75 4.79 13.51 8.14
C GLY A 75 5.87 13.23 9.19
N LEU A 76 5.71 12.21 10.03
CA LEU A 76 6.65 11.88 11.10
C LEU A 76 7.77 10.93 10.69
N ARG A 77 7.75 10.44 9.46
CA ARG A 77 8.81 9.61 8.87
C ARG A 77 9.24 8.41 9.72
N ILE A 78 8.28 7.61 10.19
CA ILE A 78 8.55 6.45 11.06
C ILE A 78 7.95 5.17 10.49
N GLY A 79 8.70 4.09 10.61
CA GLY A 79 8.36 2.72 10.24
C GLY A 79 9.30 1.77 10.96
N TYR A 80 9.16 0.48 10.71
CA TYR A 80 9.98 -0.54 11.33
C TYR A 80 10.19 -1.74 10.41
N ALA A 81 11.24 -2.50 10.72
CA ALA A 81 11.51 -3.79 10.11
C ALA A 81 11.48 -4.88 11.18
N VAL A 82 10.99 -6.06 10.80
CA VAL A 82 11.09 -7.29 11.60
C VAL A 82 11.94 -8.28 10.82
N ALA A 83 13.04 -8.73 11.41
CA ALA A 83 14.00 -9.60 10.75
C ALA A 83 14.81 -10.41 11.78
N ASP A 84 15.61 -11.35 11.29
CA ASP A 84 16.61 -12.06 12.09
C ASP A 84 17.59 -11.08 12.76
N PRO A 85 18.07 -11.34 14.00
CA PRO A 85 19.01 -10.48 14.72
C PRO A 85 20.28 -10.14 13.95
N ASP A 86 20.80 -11.03 13.11
CA ASP A 86 22.02 -10.78 12.32
C ASP A 86 21.75 -9.73 11.23
N ILE A 87 20.56 -9.77 10.61
CA ILE A 87 20.12 -8.74 9.65
C ILE A 87 19.94 -7.39 10.34
N VAL A 88 19.28 -7.38 11.51
CA VAL A 88 19.09 -6.16 12.31
C VAL A 88 20.44 -5.55 12.68
N THR A 89 21.40 -6.37 13.07
CA THR A 89 22.78 -5.94 13.37
C THR A 89 23.45 -5.34 12.13
N ALA A 90 23.28 -5.95 10.97
CA ALA A 90 23.83 -5.43 9.71
C ALA A 90 23.20 -4.07 9.33
N LEU A 91 21.88 -3.94 9.45
CA LEU A 91 21.17 -2.67 9.24
C LEU A 91 21.64 -1.58 10.22
N GLY A 92 21.92 -1.95 11.46
CA GLY A 92 22.48 -1.04 12.48
C GLY A 92 23.82 -0.41 12.10
N LYS A 93 24.64 -1.07 11.27
CA LYS A 93 25.92 -0.53 10.80
C LYS A 93 25.79 0.63 9.81
N VAL A 94 24.67 0.70 9.09
CA VAL A 94 24.37 1.75 8.09
C VAL A 94 23.25 2.70 8.55
N TYR A 95 22.80 2.53 9.79
CA TYR A 95 21.75 3.34 10.39
C TYR A 95 22.20 4.80 10.53
N VAL A 96 21.35 5.73 10.09
CA VAL A 96 21.59 7.16 10.26
C VAL A 96 21.25 7.56 11.71
N PRO A 97 22.21 8.02 12.52
CA PRO A 97 21.93 8.43 13.90
C PRO A 97 20.80 9.47 13.97
N PHE A 98 19.91 9.30 14.94
CA PHE A 98 18.79 10.20 15.22
C PHE A 98 17.74 10.31 14.10
N ASN A 99 17.68 9.35 13.16
CA ASN A 99 16.71 9.37 12.05
C ASN A 99 15.25 9.26 12.52
N ALA A 100 14.97 8.60 13.66
CA ALA A 100 13.67 8.58 14.31
C ALA A 100 13.64 9.52 15.52
N THR A 101 12.93 10.63 15.43
CA THR A 101 12.84 11.61 16.51
C THR A 101 12.06 11.06 17.71
N THR A 102 12.30 11.59 18.91
CA THR A 102 11.52 11.24 20.11
C THR A 102 10.02 11.49 19.90
N LEU A 103 9.65 12.55 19.18
CA LEU A 103 8.27 12.87 18.86
C LEU A 103 7.65 11.78 17.94
N SER A 104 8.38 11.35 16.92
CA SER A 104 7.93 10.29 16.02
C SER A 104 7.71 8.98 16.76
N GLN A 105 8.62 8.62 17.67
CA GLN A 105 8.52 7.42 18.48
C GLN A 105 7.32 7.48 19.44
N ALA A 106 7.13 8.60 20.14
CA ALA A 106 5.99 8.78 21.03
C ALA A 106 4.65 8.71 20.28
N ALA A 107 4.57 9.33 19.11
CA ALA A 107 3.37 9.27 18.26
C ALA A 107 3.10 7.85 17.76
N ALA A 108 4.13 7.09 17.36
CA ALA A 108 3.98 5.70 16.93
C ALA A 108 3.45 4.82 18.07
N ILE A 109 3.99 4.96 19.28
CA ILE A 109 3.53 4.23 20.46
C ILE A 109 2.06 4.56 20.75
N ALA A 110 1.68 5.85 20.76
CA ALA A 110 0.30 6.27 20.97
C ALA A 110 -0.65 5.69 19.89
N SER A 111 -0.21 5.67 18.62
CA SER A 111 -0.98 5.09 17.51
C SER A 111 -1.19 3.60 17.67
N VAL A 112 -0.20 2.84 18.14
CA VAL A 112 -0.36 1.41 18.43
C VAL A 112 -1.40 1.18 19.53
N HIS A 113 -1.42 2.02 20.56
CA HIS A 113 -2.44 1.94 21.62
C HIS A 113 -3.85 2.32 21.14
N ALA A 114 -3.96 3.10 20.08
CA ALA A 114 -5.22 3.48 19.44
C ALA A 114 -5.54 2.62 18.20
N SER A 115 -4.95 1.41 18.08
CA SER A 115 -5.07 0.56 16.90
C SER A 115 -6.52 0.26 16.51
N ASP A 116 -7.40 0.00 17.47
CA ASP A 116 -8.80 -0.35 17.20
C ASP A 116 -9.53 0.80 16.48
N GLU A 117 -9.38 2.05 16.98
CA GLU A 117 -9.95 3.24 16.33
C GLU A 117 -9.37 3.46 14.93
N LEU A 118 -8.08 3.20 14.76
CA LEU A 118 -7.41 3.35 13.47
C LEU A 118 -7.85 2.27 12.47
N MET A 119 -8.13 1.06 12.94
CA MET A 119 -8.66 -0.01 12.08
C MET A 119 -10.08 0.29 11.62
N GLU A 120 -10.94 0.86 12.45
CA GLU A 120 -12.26 1.35 12.02
C GLU A 120 -12.16 2.35 10.85
N ARG A 121 -11.14 3.24 10.87
CA ARG A 121 -10.86 4.16 9.75
C ARG A 121 -10.42 3.42 8.50
N THR A 122 -9.63 2.35 8.64
CA THR A 122 -9.26 1.52 7.47
C THR A 122 -10.47 0.83 6.87
N ASP A 123 -11.44 0.39 7.69
CA ASP A 123 -12.68 -0.21 7.22
C ASP A 123 -13.51 0.76 6.38
N ALA A 124 -13.61 2.02 6.81
CA ALA A 124 -14.26 3.08 6.02
C ALA A 124 -13.58 3.28 4.66
N VAL A 125 -12.23 3.32 4.62
CA VAL A 125 -11.47 3.42 3.36
C VAL A 125 -11.70 2.20 2.47
N VAL A 126 -11.75 1.00 3.04
CA VAL A 126 -12.02 -0.24 2.30
C VAL A 126 -13.41 -0.24 1.70
N ALA A 127 -14.44 0.21 2.43
CA ALA A 127 -15.80 0.35 1.92
C ALA A 127 -15.85 1.33 0.73
N GLU A 128 -15.23 2.51 0.88
CA GLU A 128 -15.14 3.49 -0.20
C GLU A 128 -14.33 2.97 -1.39
N ARG A 129 -13.24 2.28 -1.18
CA ARG A 129 -12.46 1.61 -2.25
C ARG A 129 -13.33 0.68 -3.08
N THR A 130 -14.15 -0.13 -2.42
CA THR A 130 -15.07 -1.06 -3.08
C THR A 130 -16.09 -0.27 -3.91
N ARG A 131 -16.74 0.73 -3.32
CA ARG A 131 -17.72 1.59 -4.01
C ARG A 131 -17.14 2.27 -5.25
N VAL A 132 -15.95 2.86 -5.11
CA VAL A 132 -15.28 3.55 -6.23
C VAL A 132 -14.89 2.56 -7.32
N SER A 133 -14.31 1.41 -6.96
CA SER A 133 -13.92 0.38 -7.92
C SER A 133 -15.12 -0.17 -8.70
N ASP A 134 -16.24 -0.41 -8.03
CA ASP A 134 -17.46 -0.91 -8.66
C ASP A 134 -18.09 0.16 -9.57
N GLY A 135 -18.11 1.42 -9.14
CA GLY A 135 -18.54 2.54 -9.98
C GLY A 135 -17.73 2.67 -11.27
N LEU A 136 -16.41 2.56 -11.18
CA LEU A 136 -15.53 2.61 -12.35
C LEU A 136 -15.73 1.43 -13.30
N ARG A 137 -15.85 0.20 -12.75
CA ARG A 137 -16.13 -0.99 -13.57
C ARG A 137 -17.48 -0.89 -14.29
N ALA A 138 -18.50 -0.35 -13.61
CA ALA A 138 -19.81 -0.11 -14.23
C ALA A 138 -19.77 0.93 -15.37
N MET A 139 -18.81 1.85 -15.35
CA MET A 139 -18.54 2.81 -16.42
C MET A 139 -17.69 2.20 -17.58
N GLY A 140 -17.17 0.98 -17.43
CA GLY A 140 -16.32 0.31 -18.43
C GLY A 140 -14.82 0.45 -18.23
N TYR A 141 -14.36 1.01 -17.10
CA TYR A 141 -12.93 1.03 -16.79
C TYR A 141 -12.40 -0.36 -16.40
N THR A 142 -11.22 -0.69 -16.88
CA THR A 142 -10.43 -1.78 -16.30
C THR A 142 -9.92 -1.31 -14.93
N CYS A 143 -10.39 -1.94 -13.86
CA CYS A 143 -9.99 -1.65 -12.49
C CYS A 143 -9.68 -2.96 -11.76
N PRO A 144 -8.39 -3.37 -11.69
CA PRO A 144 -7.99 -4.56 -10.96
C PRO A 144 -8.41 -4.52 -9.49
N PRO A 145 -8.66 -5.67 -8.84
CA PRO A 145 -8.91 -5.72 -7.40
C PRO A 145 -7.74 -5.10 -6.63
N SER A 146 -8.03 -4.17 -5.74
CA SER A 146 -7.03 -3.56 -4.87
C SER A 146 -7.26 -3.94 -3.41
N GLN A 147 -6.18 -4.18 -2.68
CA GLN A 147 -6.15 -4.38 -1.23
C GLN A 147 -5.32 -3.28 -0.53
N ALA A 148 -5.13 -2.13 -1.19
CA ALA A 148 -4.46 -0.95 -0.64
C ALA A 148 -5.47 0.20 -0.39
N ASN A 149 -5.00 1.38 0.00
CA ASN A 149 -5.83 2.59 0.13
C ASN A 149 -5.93 3.39 -1.18
N PHE A 150 -5.76 2.74 -2.31
CA PHE A 150 -5.85 3.33 -3.64
C PHE A 150 -6.35 2.29 -4.65
N ILE A 151 -6.72 2.76 -5.83
CA ILE A 151 -7.03 1.94 -7.00
C ILE A 151 -6.03 2.21 -8.12
N TRP A 152 -5.98 1.30 -9.06
CA TRP A 152 -5.15 1.39 -10.26
C TRP A 152 -6.00 1.36 -11.52
N LEU A 153 -5.77 2.31 -12.42
CA LEU A 153 -6.38 2.36 -13.75
C LEU A 153 -5.27 2.19 -14.80
N PRO A 154 -5.18 1.03 -15.45
CA PRO A 154 -4.22 0.79 -16.53
C PRO A 154 -4.71 1.49 -17.81
N LEU A 155 -4.35 2.75 -17.99
CA LEU A 155 -4.81 3.60 -19.09
C LEU A 155 -3.83 3.67 -20.25
N GLU A 156 -2.67 3.04 -20.09
CA GLU A 156 -1.63 2.96 -21.11
C GLU A 156 -1.31 4.33 -21.72
N GLU A 157 -1.36 4.47 -23.03
CA GLU A 157 -1.06 5.72 -23.75
C GLU A 157 -1.95 6.91 -23.32
N ARG A 158 -3.15 6.64 -22.76
CA ARG A 158 -4.08 7.68 -22.27
C ARG A 158 -3.77 8.15 -20.84
N THR A 159 -2.72 7.62 -20.20
CA THR A 159 -2.36 7.93 -18.80
C THR A 159 -2.13 9.41 -18.58
N GLN A 160 -1.34 10.03 -19.43
CA GLN A 160 -0.98 11.45 -19.28
C GLN A 160 -2.18 12.37 -19.56
N GLU A 161 -2.94 12.07 -20.61
CA GLU A 161 -4.17 12.79 -20.95
C GLU A 161 -5.17 12.78 -19.79
N PHE A 162 -5.39 11.60 -19.19
CA PHE A 162 -6.27 11.46 -18.02
C PHE A 162 -5.81 12.32 -16.85
N ALA A 163 -4.51 12.28 -16.52
CA ALA A 163 -3.96 13.02 -15.39
C ALA A 163 -4.05 14.55 -15.58
N GLU A 164 -3.82 15.04 -16.79
CA GLU A 164 -3.95 16.46 -17.13
C GLU A 164 -5.41 16.94 -17.00
N HIS A 165 -6.36 16.21 -17.58
CA HIS A 165 -7.78 16.55 -17.43
C HIS A 165 -8.28 16.45 -15.99
N ALA A 166 -7.77 15.47 -15.21
CA ALA A 166 -8.08 15.40 -13.78
C ALA A 166 -7.56 16.63 -13.03
N ALA A 167 -6.34 17.08 -13.34
CA ALA A 167 -5.76 18.28 -12.74
C ALA A 167 -6.56 19.54 -13.09
N ASP A 168 -7.04 19.68 -14.33
CA ASP A 168 -7.94 20.77 -14.76
C ASP A 168 -9.25 20.77 -13.98
N ALA A 169 -9.74 19.57 -13.61
CA ALA A 169 -10.88 19.38 -12.74
C ALA A 169 -10.54 19.51 -11.23
N ARG A 170 -9.31 19.92 -10.88
CA ARG A 170 -8.77 20.03 -9.51
C ARG A 170 -8.68 18.70 -8.76
N LEU A 171 -8.54 17.59 -9.48
CA LEU A 171 -8.35 16.26 -8.93
C LEU A 171 -6.90 15.84 -9.16
N LEU A 172 -6.15 15.65 -8.06
CA LEU A 172 -4.76 15.23 -8.15
C LEU A 172 -4.65 13.70 -8.10
N VAL A 173 -4.38 13.10 -9.25
CA VAL A 173 -4.09 11.68 -9.40
C VAL A 173 -2.61 11.48 -9.68
N ARG A 174 -2.13 10.24 -9.58
CA ARG A 174 -0.71 9.96 -9.80
C ARG A 174 -0.49 9.14 -11.08
N PRO A 175 -0.09 9.78 -12.18
CA PRO A 175 0.34 9.04 -13.36
C PRO A 175 1.68 8.33 -13.09
N LEU A 176 1.86 7.15 -13.68
CA LEU A 176 3.08 6.35 -13.59
C LEU A 176 3.49 5.92 -15.01
N GLY A 177 4.37 6.69 -15.59
CA GLY A 177 4.81 6.49 -16.98
C GLY A 177 3.65 6.48 -17.96
N ALA A 178 3.67 5.51 -18.87
CA ALA A 178 2.58 5.19 -19.80
C ALA A 178 1.79 3.95 -19.34
N ASP A 179 1.93 3.50 -18.08
CA ASP A 179 1.28 2.27 -17.62
C ASP A 179 -0.12 2.53 -17.09
N GLY A 180 -0.33 3.67 -16.42
CA GLY A 180 -1.64 3.99 -15.85
C GLY A 180 -1.60 5.03 -14.73
N VAL A 181 -2.73 5.17 -14.06
CA VAL A 181 -2.95 6.16 -13.01
C VAL A 181 -3.32 5.48 -11.70
N ARG A 182 -2.60 5.84 -10.62
CA ARG A 182 -2.98 5.47 -9.26
C ARG A 182 -3.84 6.57 -8.64
N VAL A 183 -5.01 6.20 -8.13
CA VAL A 183 -5.95 7.11 -7.46
C VAL A 183 -6.08 6.71 -6.00
N THR A 184 -5.71 7.59 -5.09
CA THR A 184 -5.88 7.38 -3.65
C THR A 184 -7.35 7.53 -3.28
N ILE A 185 -7.87 6.64 -2.44
CA ILE A 185 -9.22 6.73 -1.90
C ILE A 185 -9.24 7.84 -0.85
N GLY A 186 -10.08 8.83 -1.06
CA GLY A 186 -10.29 9.99 -0.21
C GLY A 186 -11.58 9.92 0.60
N ALA A 187 -12.08 11.08 1.02
CA ALA A 187 -13.39 11.21 1.63
C ALA A 187 -14.52 10.93 0.61
N PRO A 188 -15.73 10.57 1.06
CA PRO A 188 -16.84 10.25 0.14
C PRO A 188 -17.12 11.33 -0.93
N ASP A 189 -17.10 12.60 -0.56
CA ASP A 189 -17.31 13.74 -1.47
C ASP A 189 -16.16 13.89 -2.49
N GLU A 190 -14.92 13.63 -2.09
CA GLU A 190 -13.77 13.62 -3.00
C GLU A 190 -13.87 12.45 -3.99
N ASN A 191 -14.28 11.28 -3.51
CA ASN A 191 -14.50 10.11 -4.34
C ASN A 191 -15.68 10.29 -5.31
N ASP A 192 -16.76 10.98 -4.90
CA ASP A 192 -17.88 11.32 -5.77
C ASP A 192 -17.44 12.26 -6.90
N ALA A 193 -16.68 13.31 -6.57
CA ALA A 193 -16.12 14.22 -7.57
C ALA A 193 -15.21 13.47 -8.58
N PHE A 194 -14.44 12.50 -8.11
CA PHE A 194 -13.61 11.66 -8.97
C PHE A 194 -14.46 10.75 -9.88
N LEU A 195 -15.51 10.13 -9.37
CA LEU A 195 -16.42 9.28 -10.17
C LEU A 195 -17.17 10.08 -11.23
N ASP A 196 -17.61 11.30 -10.92
CA ASP A 196 -18.26 12.20 -11.88
C ASP A 196 -17.28 12.62 -12.99
N PHE A 197 -16.06 12.99 -12.64
CA PHE A 197 -14.98 13.25 -13.61
C PHE A 197 -14.72 12.03 -14.50
N ALA A 198 -14.59 10.85 -13.91
CA ALA A 198 -14.29 9.62 -14.66
C ALA A 198 -15.42 9.28 -15.66
N ARG A 199 -16.69 9.51 -15.27
CA ARG A 199 -17.85 9.35 -16.16
C ARG A 199 -17.80 10.28 -17.36
N ASP A 200 -17.47 11.55 -17.12
CA ASP A 200 -17.39 12.57 -18.19
C ASP A 200 -16.21 12.28 -19.14
N TRP A 201 -15.10 11.81 -18.57
CA TRP A 201 -13.89 11.55 -19.36
C TRP A 201 -14.00 10.34 -20.28
N ILE A 202 -14.63 9.24 -19.85
CA ILE A 202 -14.75 8.02 -20.67
C ILE A 202 -15.69 8.19 -21.88
N ASN A 203 -16.56 9.19 -21.84
CA ASN A 203 -17.50 9.50 -22.91
C ASN A 203 -16.93 10.50 -23.95
N ARG A 204 -15.67 10.91 -23.82
CA ARG A 204 -14.93 11.77 -24.76
C ARG A 204 -14.24 10.94 -25.83
#